data_1bd235653473fa3776768d0cb558eb02
#
_entry.id   1bd235653473fa3776768d0cb558eb02
#
_cell.length_a   1.000
_cell.length_b   1.000
_cell.length_c   1.000
_cell.angle_alpha   90.00
_cell.angle_beta   90.00
_cell.angle_gamma   90.00
#
_symmetry.space_group_name_H-M   'P 1'
#
loop_
_entity.id
_entity.type
_entity.pdbx_description
1 polymer ?
#
loop_
_entity_poly.entity_id
_entity_poly.type
_entity_poly.pdbx_seq_one_letter_code
_entity_poly.pdbx_strand_id
1 'polypeptide(L)'
;MPLITFFSAPKPLTDPHIATIQRNAVKSWTLLPDVEVILLGEEAGLAEAARELGVKHISNVECNMNGTPLISSMFQLAREAGQRSNSDLLCIINADMILMPDFVEAAKQAVKFKDNFVLLSQRWDLDVAEPLDFSANWTHRLSSMVHRQGSLHRPSGSDFFLFPLTSYLDIPDFAIGRAGWDNWMIYKARKEKWPVIDGTPSMMIVHQNHDYSHLPGGKPHYEHPDTNENIRLAGGEAAVRYTILDSTHQLVGGKLARPQMSSLRFMRGVELFLRGIFFFLPEKMIENVVRPKRWKKRIQKLFVNRKS
;
A
#
# COMPACT_ATOMS: atom_id res chain seq x y z
N MET A 1 23.32 -6.15 -9.89
CA MET A 1 22.04 -5.73 -10.52
C MET A 1 21.01 -5.70 -9.43
N PRO A 2 20.12 -4.71 -9.38
CA PRO A 2 19.12 -4.63 -8.32
C PRO A 2 18.11 -5.78 -8.45
N LEU A 3 17.73 -6.36 -7.32
CA LEU A 3 16.63 -7.33 -7.23
C LEU A 3 15.27 -6.62 -7.36
N ILE A 4 15.16 -5.40 -6.81
CA ILE A 4 13.90 -4.66 -6.68
C ILE A 4 14.05 -3.26 -7.24
N THR A 5 13.11 -2.85 -8.09
CA THR A 5 12.89 -1.44 -8.42
C THR A 5 11.71 -0.92 -7.61
N PHE A 6 12.00 -0.04 -6.65
CA PHE A 6 10.98 0.74 -5.94
C PHE A 6 10.52 1.92 -6.79
N PHE A 7 9.23 2.18 -6.80
CA PHE A 7 8.68 3.38 -7.40
C PHE A 7 7.56 3.99 -6.56
N SER A 8 7.57 5.30 -6.50
CA SER A 8 6.63 6.08 -5.69
C SER A 8 6.32 7.41 -6.35
N ALA A 9 5.11 7.93 -6.15
CA ALA A 9 4.75 9.30 -6.46
C ALA A 9 4.55 10.07 -5.14
N PRO A 10 5.59 10.76 -4.66
CA PRO A 10 5.53 11.53 -3.43
C PRO A 10 4.55 12.70 -3.54
N LYS A 11 4.10 13.20 -2.38
CA LYS A 11 3.38 14.47 -2.28
C LYS A 11 4.35 15.64 -2.47
N PRO A 12 3.88 16.87 -2.76
CA PRO A 12 4.73 18.05 -2.76
C PRO A 12 5.54 18.17 -1.47
N LEU A 13 6.84 18.49 -1.61
CA LEU A 13 7.75 18.63 -0.47
C LEU A 13 7.77 20.08 0.06
N THR A 14 6.67 20.79 -0.03
CA THR A 14 6.50 22.17 0.41
C THR A 14 6.15 22.31 1.90
N ASP A 15 5.44 21.32 2.43
CA ASP A 15 5.18 21.22 3.87
C ASP A 15 6.38 20.61 4.58
N PRO A 16 6.95 21.25 5.64
CA PRO A 16 8.16 20.74 6.31
C PRO A 16 8.01 19.34 6.90
N HIS A 17 6.84 19.02 7.47
CA HIS A 17 6.60 17.70 8.04
C HIS A 17 6.50 16.64 6.96
N ILE A 18 5.71 16.90 5.92
CA ILE A 18 5.60 15.99 4.76
C ILE A 18 6.96 15.79 4.10
N ALA A 19 7.74 16.85 3.92
CA ALA A 19 9.08 16.77 3.36
C ALA A 19 10.02 15.90 4.24
N THR A 20 9.93 16.01 5.56
CA THR A 20 10.73 15.22 6.51
C THR A 20 10.38 13.73 6.42
N ILE A 21 9.10 13.37 6.53
CA ILE A 21 8.68 11.95 6.50
C ILE A 21 8.97 11.30 5.16
N GLN A 22 8.81 12.01 4.05
CA GLN A 22 9.13 11.48 2.72
C GLN A 22 10.64 11.29 2.52
N ARG A 23 11.48 12.23 3.01
CA ARG A 23 12.95 12.05 2.99
C ARG A 23 13.40 10.89 3.86
N ASN A 24 12.83 10.74 5.07
CA ASN A 24 13.10 9.59 5.93
C ASN A 24 12.79 8.27 5.23
N ALA A 25 11.61 8.17 4.61
CA ALA A 25 11.18 6.99 3.91
C ALA A 25 12.13 6.64 2.75
N VAL A 26 12.32 7.56 1.80
CA VAL A 26 13.20 7.35 0.64
C VAL A 26 14.63 7.05 1.07
N LYS A 27 15.15 7.75 2.09
CA LYS A 27 16.49 7.47 2.64
C LYS A 27 16.58 6.04 3.16
N SER A 28 15.57 5.54 3.87
CA SER A 28 15.58 4.15 4.36
C SER A 28 15.65 3.14 3.20
N TRP A 29 14.99 3.42 2.07
CA TRP A 29 15.03 2.55 0.89
C TRP A 29 16.41 2.54 0.24
N THR A 30 17.09 3.69 0.16
CA THR A 30 18.46 3.76 -0.41
C THR A 30 19.51 3.01 0.42
N LEU A 31 19.20 2.67 1.65
CA LEU A 31 20.09 1.88 2.53
C LEU A 31 19.87 0.37 2.40
N LEU A 32 18.87 -0.06 1.65
CA LEU A 32 18.63 -1.48 1.41
C LEU A 32 19.57 -2.01 0.32
N PRO A 33 20.05 -3.25 0.44
CA PRO A 33 20.89 -3.86 -0.60
C PRO A 33 20.03 -4.24 -1.84
N ASP A 34 20.68 -4.28 -2.98
CA ASP A 34 20.08 -4.80 -4.23
C ASP A 34 18.80 -4.08 -4.66
N VAL A 35 18.71 -2.77 -4.46
CA VAL A 35 17.53 -1.97 -4.81
C VAL A 35 17.87 -0.81 -5.76
N GLU A 36 16.90 -0.45 -6.57
CA GLU A 36 16.85 0.81 -7.31
C GLU A 36 15.61 1.59 -6.82
N VAL A 37 15.73 2.90 -6.70
CA VAL A 37 14.62 3.76 -6.25
C VAL A 37 14.31 4.80 -7.31
N ILE A 38 13.03 4.94 -7.66
CA ILE A 38 12.53 5.89 -8.65
C ILE A 38 11.41 6.72 -8.02
N LEU A 39 11.56 8.03 -8.07
CA LEU A 39 10.52 8.98 -7.71
C LEU A 39 9.85 9.48 -8.98
N LEU A 40 8.52 9.45 -9.02
CA LEU A 40 7.69 9.73 -10.18
C LEU A 40 6.85 10.98 -9.96
N GLY A 41 6.76 11.84 -10.98
CA GLY A 41 5.92 13.04 -10.99
C GLY A 41 6.69 14.36 -10.98
N GLU A 42 5.96 15.46 -11.05
CA GLU A 42 6.49 16.83 -11.13
C GLU A 42 6.19 17.65 -9.87
N GLU A 43 5.94 16.99 -8.75
CA GLU A 43 5.59 17.66 -7.51
C GLU A 43 6.69 18.63 -7.04
N ALA A 44 6.28 19.76 -6.46
CA ALA A 44 7.21 20.80 -6.02
C ALA A 44 8.23 20.26 -5.02
N GLY A 45 9.53 20.47 -5.31
CA GLY A 45 10.66 20.01 -4.50
C GLY A 45 11.09 18.58 -4.76
N LEU A 46 10.41 17.83 -5.64
CA LEU A 46 10.67 16.41 -5.87
C LEU A 46 12.01 16.19 -6.58
N ALA A 47 12.31 16.98 -7.61
CA ALA A 47 13.55 16.87 -8.37
C ALA A 47 14.79 17.15 -7.50
N GLU A 48 14.70 18.14 -6.60
CA GLU A 48 15.74 18.49 -5.63
C GLU A 48 15.95 17.34 -4.64
N ALA A 49 14.86 16.83 -4.04
CA ALA A 49 14.92 15.73 -3.09
C ALA A 49 15.48 14.45 -3.72
N ALA A 50 15.12 14.14 -4.96
CA ALA A 50 15.68 12.99 -5.67
C ALA A 50 17.20 13.13 -5.85
N ARG A 51 17.66 14.32 -6.20
CA ARG A 51 19.10 14.60 -6.36
C ARG A 51 19.83 14.52 -5.01
N GLU A 52 19.27 15.09 -3.94
CA GLU A 52 19.82 15.02 -2.58
C GLU A 52 19.96 13.58 -2.07
N LEU A 53 18.96 12.74 -2.37
CA LEU A 53 18.90 11.35 -1.93
C LEU A 53 19.63 10.38 -2.84
N GLY A 54 20.11 10.86 -4.02
CA GLY A 54 20.82 10.04 -5.01
C GLY A 54 19.94 8.99 -5.68
N VAL A 55 18.65 9.27 -5.88
CA VAL A 55 17.68 8.38 -6.51
C VAL A 55 17.26 8.87 -7.90
N LYS A 56 16.73 7.98 -8.73
CA LYS A 56 16.21 8.36 -10.05
C LYS A 56 14.94 9.18 -9.91
N HIS A 57 14.79 10.17 -10.79
CA HIS A 57 13.58 10.96 -10.95
C HIS A 57 13.07 10.87 -12.38
N ILE A 58 11.78 10.61 -12.54
CA ILE A 58 11.08 10.61 -13.82
C ILE A 58 9.84 11.50 -13.68
N SER A 59 9.84 12.63 -14.38
CA SER A 59 8.80 13.65 -14.25
C SER A 59 7.55 13.38 -15.11
N ASN A 60 7.71 12.79 -16.29
CA ASN A 60 6.67 12.65 -17.31
C ASN A 60 5.68 11.51 -17.03
N VAL A 61 4.99 11.57 -15.90
CA VAL A 61 3.89 10.65 -15.57
C VAL A 61 2.60 11.18 -16.23
N GLU A 62 1.89 10.31 -16.93
CA GLU A 62 0.57 10.67 -17.47
C GLU A 62 -0.42 10.92 -16.34
N CYS A 63 -1.26 11.95 -16.52
CA CYS A 63 -2.27 12.36 -15.56
C CYS A 63 -3.66 12.27 -16.18
N ASN A 64 -4.67 12.12 -15.32
CA ASN A 64 -6.07 12.28 -15.76
C ASN A 64 -6.43 13.76 -16.01
N MET A 65 -7.68 14.03 -16.42
CA MET A 65 -8.16 15.38 -16.70
C MET A 65 -8.11 16.31 -15.47
N ASN A 66 -8.00 15.77 -14.26
CA ASN A 66 -7.89 16.52 -13.01
C ASN A 66 -6.43 16.75 -12.58
N GLY A 67 -5.45 16.34 -13.40
CA GLY A 67 -4.03 16.45 -13.10
C GLY A 67 -3.53 15.40 -12.09
N THR A 68 -4.31 14.36 -11.78
CA THR A 68 -3.87 13.29 -10.89
C THR A 68 -3.08 12.24 -11.67
N PRO A 69 -1.86 11.87 -11.24
CA PRO A 69 -1.05 10.86 -11.91
C PRO A 69 -1.75 9.49 -12.00
N LEU A 70 -1.56 8.82 -13.14
CA LEU A 70 -2.15 7.51 -13.43
C LEU A 70 -1.23 6.37 -13.00
N ILE A 71 -1.79 5.41 -12.28
CA ILE A 71 -1.08 4.20 -11.83
C ILE A 71 -0.57 3.39 -13.03
N SER A 72 -1.31 3.30 -14.13
CA SER A 72 -0.90 2.62 -15.37
C SER A 72 0.40 3.20 -15.93
N SER A 73 0.51 4.53 -16.04
CA SER A 73 1.72 5.22 -16.48
C SER A 73 2.89 4.99 -15.51
N MET A 74 2.63 5.07 -14.20
CA MET A 74 3.65 4.78 -13.19
C MET A 74 4.21 3.36 -13.31
N PHE A 75 3.33 2.37 -13.53
CA PHE A 75 3.73 0.97 -13.72
C PHE A 75 4.54 0.77 -14.99
N GLN A 76 4.15 1.43 -16.09
CA GLN A 76 4.90 1.37 -17.35
C GLN A 76 6.31 1.93 -17.16
N LEU A 77 6.44 3.15 -16.63
CA LEU A 77 7.73 3.80 -16.40
C LEU A 77 8.64 2.99 -15.46
N ALA A 78 8.07 2.46 -14.37
CA ALA A 78 8.81 1.61 -13.44
C ALA A 78 9.26 0.30 -14.10
N ARG A 79 8.43 -0.31 -14.93
CA ARG A 79 8.74 -1.54 -15.67
C ARG A 79 9.88 -1.31 -16.67
N GLU A 80 9.81 -0.25 -17.46
CA GLU A 80 10.87 0.12 -18.39
C GLU A 80 12.20 0.36 -17.68
N ALA A 81 12.17 1.02 -16.53
CA ALA A 81 13.36 1.24 -15.72
C ALA A 81 13.89 -0.07 -15.12
N GLY A 82 13.01 -0.91 -14.56
CA GLY A 82 13.38 -2.23 -14.05
C GLY A 82 13.97 -3.16 -15.11
N GLN A 83 13.45 -3.13 -16.35
CA GLN A 83 14.02 -3.86 -17.47
C GLN A 83 15.44 -3.37 -17.81
N ARG A 84 15.66 -2.05 -17.83
CA ARG A 84 17.00 -1.47 -18.10
C ARG A 84 18.02 -1.82 -17.01
N SER A 85 17.59 -1.93 -15.76
CA SER A 85 18.46 -2.29 -14.62
C SER A 85 18.52 -3.80 -14.37
N ASN A 86 17.79 -4.62 -15.12
CA ASN A 86 17.61 -6.06 -14.92
C ASN A 86 17.11 -6.40 -13.50
N SER A 87 16.11 -5.69 -13.03
CA SER A 87 15.41 -6.02 -11.78
C SER A 87 14.44 -7.18 -12.00
N ASP A 88 14.32 -8.05 -11.01
CA ASP A 88 13.34 -9.15 -11.02
C ASP A 88 11.96 -8.69 -10.54
N LEU A 89 11.93 -7.71 -9.64
CA LEU A 89 10.74 -7.27 -8.92
C LEU A 89 10.50 -5.77 -9.08
N LEU A 90 9.22 -5.41 -9.06
CA LEU A 90 8.74 -4.05 -8.90
C LEU A 90 8.05 -3.90 -7.55
N CYS A 91 8.22 -2.73 -6.92
CA CYS A 91 7.52 -2.38 -5.70
C CYS A 91 6.96 -0.97 -5.78
N ILE A 92 5.62 -0.86 -5.89
CA ILE A 92 4.94 0.42 -5.64
C ILE A 92 4.83 0.60 -4.13
N ILE A 93 5.18 1.79 -3.63
CA ILE A 93 5.20 2.07 -2.20
C ILE A 93 4.86 3.55 -1.93
N ASN A 94 4.10 3.79 -0.87
CA ASN A 94 3.83 5.15 -0.41
C ASN A 94 5.10 5.81 0.15
N ALA A 95 5.29 7.10 -0.14
CA ALA A 95 6.50 7.83 0.20
C ALA A 95 6.67 8.20 1.69
N ASP A 96 5.81 7.69 2.56
CA ASP A 96 5.86 7.84 4.02
C ASP A 96 6.20 6.53 4.77
N MET A 97 6.59 5.49 4.02
CA MET A 97 6.87 4.16 4.55
C MET A 97 8.37 3.93 4.77
N ILE A 98 8.80 3.74 6.00
CA ILE A 98 10.19 3.36 6.32
C ILE A 98 10.31 1.85 6.18
N LEU A 99 11.34 1.39 5.47
CA LEU A 99 11.70 -0.01 5.30
C LEU A 99 13.01 -0.34 6.00
N MET A 100 13.12 -1.58 6.46
CA MET A 100 14.32 -2.14 7.06
C MET A 100 14.82 -3.35 6.24
N PRO A 101 16.03 -3.88 6.50
CA PRO A 101 16.61 -4.98 5.72
C PRO A 101 15.77 -6.26 5.64
N ASP A 102 14.89 -6.52 6.62
CA ASP A 102 13.93 -7.62 6.63
C ASP A 102 12.97 -7.60 5.42
N PHE A 103 12.71 -6.43 4.83
CA PHE A 103 11.94 -6.30 3.61
C PHE A 103 12.61 -7.03 2.42
N VAL A 104 13.91 -6.81 2.21
CA VAL A 104 14.64 -7.45 1.12
C VAL A 104 14.77 -8.95 1.35
N GLU A 105 14.96 -9.36 2.58
CA GLU A 105 14.98 -10.78 2.92
C GLU A 105 13.64 -11.47 2.66
N ALA A 106 12.53 -10.81 2.98
CA ALA A 106 11.19 -11.30 2.65
C ALA A 106 10.96 -11.37 1.12
N ALA A 107 11.42 -10.37 0.37
CA ALA A 107 11.38 -10.37 -1.09
C ALA A 107 12.15 -11.54 -1.69
N LYS A 108 13.38 -11.78 -1.24
CA LYS A 108 14.23 -12.92 -1.65
C LYS A 108 13.56 -14.27 -1.37
N GLN A 109 12.78 -14.37 -0.31
CA GLN A 109 12.02 -15.59 -0.03
C GLN A 109 10.81 -15.72 -0.96
N ALA A 110 10.08 -14.64 -1.20
CA ALA A 110 8.89 -14.67 -2.04
C ALA A 110 9.20 -15.09 -3.49
N VAL A 111 10.29 -14.59 -4.08
CA VAL A 111 10.73 -14.95 -5.44
C VAL A 111 10.92 -16.46 -5.63
N LYS A 112 11.34 -17.20 -4.60
CA LYS A 112 11.61 -18.64 -4.70
C LYS A 112 10.36 -19.49 -4.95
N PHE A 113 9.18 -18.96 -4.78
CA PHE A 113 7.98 -19.77 -4.73
C PHE A 113 7.10 -19.75 -5.98
N LYS A 114 7.09 -18.66 -6.75
CA LYS A 114 6.22 -18.54 -7.93
C LYS A 114 6.71 -17.48 -8.92
N ASP A 115 6.38 -17.72 -10.19
CA ASP A 115 6.62 -16.76 -11.29
C ASP A 115 5.77 -15.49 -11.14
N ASN A 116 4.54 -15.62 -10.60
CA ASN A 116 3.66 -14.49 -10.30
C ASN A 116 3.17 -14.58 -8.86
N PHE A 117 3.28 -13.48 -8.13
CA PHE A 117 2.77 -13.33 -6.77
C PHE A 117 2.58 -11.84 -6.45
N VAL A 118 1.94 -11.54 -5.34
CA VAL A 118 1.98 -10.23 -4.70
C VAL A 118 2.31 -10.40 -3.22
N LEU A 119 3.32 -9.68 -2.75
CA LEU A 119 3.71 -9.59 -1.34
C LEU A 119 3.29 -8.23 -0.80
N LEU A 120 2.62 -8.22 0.32
CA LEU A 120 2.20 -7.04 1.07
C LEU A 120 2.25 -7.36 2.57
N SER A 121 2.15 -6.35 3.44
CA SER A 121 2.06 -6.54 4.89
C SER A 121 1.18 -5.48 5.55
N GLN A 122 0.79 -5.72 6.81
CA GLN A 122 0.34 -4.63 7.66
C GLN A 122 1.53 -3.73 8.00
N ARG A 123 1.24 -2.48 8.28
CA ARG A 123 2.21 -1.48 8.73
C ARG A 123 2.08 -1.21 10.22
N TRP A 124 3.12 -0.69 10.80
CA TRP A 124 3.12 -0.09 12.12
C TRP A 124 2.98 1.43 11.97
N ASP A 125 1.99 2.02 12.59
CA ASP A 125 1.81 3.47 12.66
C ASP A 125 2.69 4.02 13.78
N LEU A 126 3.50 5.04 13.48
CA LEU A 126 4.43 5.69 14.41
C LEU A 126 4.47 7.20 14.18
N ASP A 127 4.45 8.00 15.24
CA ASP A 127 4.64 9.43 15.15
C ASP A 127 6.14 9.75 14.98
N VAL A 128 6.50 10.30 13.82
CA VAL A 128 7.87 10.73 13.49
C VAL A 128 7.82 12.19 13.06
N ALA A 129 8.29 13.08 13.93
CA ALA A 129 8.27 14.53 13.68
C ALA A 129 9.57 15.05 13.05
N GLU A 130 10.68 14.34 13.26
CA GLU A 130 12.03 14.82 12.95
C GLU A 130 12.75 13.92 11.94
N PRO A 131 13.80 14.42 11.28
CA PRO A 131 14.69 13.59 10.49
C PRO A 131 15.26 12.43 11.31
N LEU A 132 15.19 11.23 10.78
CA LEU A 132 15.75 10.05 11.44
C LEU A 132 17.26 10.02 11.30
N ASP A 133 17.92 9.64 12.39
CA ASP A 133 19.35 9.34 12.37
C ASP A 133 19.59 7.92 11.84
N PHE A 134 20.08 7.83 10.60
CA PHE A 134 20.44 6.58 9.94
C PHE A 134 21.88 6.10 10.23
N SER A 135 22.51 6.57 11.31
CA SER A 135 23.81 6.06 11.77
C SER A 135 23.74 4.59 12.24
N ALA A 136 24.87 4.04 12.68
CA ALA A 136 24.95 2.65 13.11
C ALA A 136 23.79 2.24 14.05
N ASN A 137 23.25 1.03 13.83
CA ASN A 137 22.13 0.45 14.60
C ASN A 137 20.78 1.20 14.50
N TRP A 138 20.57 2.03 13.48
CA TRP A 138 19.31 2.75 13.29
C TRP A 138 18.09 1.83 13.25
N THR A 139 18.20 0.68 12.63
CA THR A 139 17.11 -0.32 12.56
C THR A 139 16.70 -0.82 13.94
N HIS A 140 17.66 -1.07 14.80
CA HIS A 140 17.39 -1.48 16.19
C HIS A 140 16.73 -0.36 16.99
N ARG A 141 17.20 0.90 16.83
CA ARG A 141 16.57 2.07 17.47
C ARG A 141 15.12 2.24 17.00
N LEU A 142 14.88 2.18 15.68
CA LEU A 142 13.54 2.31 15.12
C LEU A 142 12.62 1.16 15.59
N SER A 143 13.06 -0.09 15.51
CA SER A 143 12.29 -1.24 15.99
C SER A 143 11.93 -1.12 17.48
N SER A 144 12.88 -0.68 18.30
CA SER A 144 12.64 -0.42 19.74
C SER A 144 11.62 0.71 19.95
N MET A 145 11.63 1.75 19.12
CA MET A 145 10.64 2.85 19.16
C MET A 145 9.26 2.33 18.76
N VAL A 146 9.17 1.56 17.67
CA VAL A 146 7.91 0.96 17.22
C VAL A 146 7.29 0.07 18.29
N HIS A 147 8.06 -0.78 18.95
CA HIS A 147 7.52 -1.65 20.01
C HIS A 147 7.04 -0.89 21.24
N ARG A 148 7.60 0.30 21.53
CA ARG A 148 7.19 1.12 22.68
C ARG A 148 6.02 2.05 22.39
N GLN A 149 5.95 2.61 21.19
CA GLN A 149 5.07 3.73 20.86
C GLN A 149 4.20 3.47 19.63
N GLY A 150 4.58 2.53 18.77
CA GLY A 150 3.85 2.20 17.55
C GLY A 150 2.60 1.37 17.80
N SER A 151 1.72 1.37 16.83
CA SER A 151 0.54 0.50 16.82
C SER A 151 0.41 -0.22 15.48
N LEU A 152 0.14 -1.54 15.51
CA LEU A 152 -0.08 -2.29 14.29
C LEU A 152 -1.40 -1.83 13.66
N HIS A 153 -1.31 -1.33 12.42
CA HIS A 153 -2.48 -0.82 11.69
C HIS A 153 -3.48 -1.94 11.40
N ARG A 154 -4.75 -1.57 11.19
CA ARG A 154 -5.79 -2.54 10.81
C ARG A 154 -5.45 -3.19 9.48
N PRO A 155 -5.93 -4.43 9.22
CA PRO A 155 -5.68 -5.13 7.97
C PRO A 155 -6.50 -4.59 6.77
N SER A 156 -6.76 -3.30 6.72
CA SER A 156 -7.61 -2.64 5.72
C SER A 156 -6.88 -1.59 4.87
N GLY A 157 -5.61 -1.37 5.09
CA GLY A 157 -4.77 -0.50 4.28
C GLY A 157 -3.58 -1.29 3.74
N SER A 158 -3.16 -0.97 2.53
CA SER A 158 -1.96 -1.53 1.91
C SER A 158 -1.16 -0.40 1.31
N ASP A 159 0.05 -0.20 1.81
CA ASP A 159 0.87 0.96 1.49
C ASP A 159 2.02 0.61 0.55
N PHE A 160 2.19 -0.67 0.25
CA PHE A 160 3.09 -1.17 -0.78
C PHE A 160 2.56 -2.47 -1.39
N PHE A 161 2.99 -2.73 -2.60
CA PHE A 161 2.82 -4.00 -3.30
C PHE A 161 4.13 -4.36 -4.00
N LEU A 162 4.68 -5.53 -3.65
CA LEU A 162 5.86 -6.10 -4.29
C LEU A 162 5.42 -7.27 -5.17
N PHE A 163 5.85 -7.29 -6.43
CA PHE A 163 5.44 -8.28 -7.41
C PHE A 163 6.50 -8.46 -8.50
N PRO A 164 6.53 -9.60 -9.22
CA PRO A 164 7.40 -9.80 -10.37
C PRO A 164 7.19 -8.78 -11.47
N LEU A 165 8.25 -8.42 -12.17
CA LEU A 165 8.24 -7.46 -13.28
C LEU A 165 7.23 -7.84 -14.39
N THR A 166 6.91 -9.12 -14.51
CA THR A 166 5.95 -9.69 -15.47
C THR A 166 4.49 -9.64 -15.02
N SER A 167 4.23 -9.25 -13.77
CA SER A 167 2.86 -9.18 -13.21
C SER A 167 2.20 -7.83 -13.49
N TYR A 168 0.86 -7.76 -13.43
CA TYR A 168 0.06 -6.54 -13.61
C TYR A 168 0.37 -5.77 -14.89
N LEU A 169 0.42 -6.47 -16.02
CA LEU A 169 0.69 -5.85 -17.35
C LEU A 169 -0.47 -4.97 -17.84
N ASP A 170 -1.69 -5.28 -17.40
CA ASP A 170 -2.96 -4.67 -17.81
C ASP A 170 -3.63 -3.89 -16.67
N ILE A 171 -2.86 -3.08 -15.94
CA ILE A 171 -3.41 -2.26 -14.87
C ILE A 171 -4.24 -1.10 -15.44
N PRO A 172 -5.47 -0.87 -14.94
CA PRO A 172 -6.30 0.25 -15.39
C PRO A 172 -5.72 1.63 -15.02
N ASP A 173 -6.22 2.67 -15.69
CA ASP A 173 -5.84 4.07 -15.49
C ASP A 173 -6.36 4.63 -14.15
N PHE A 174 -6.04 3.97 -13.06
CA PHE A 174 -6.39 4.42 -11.73
C PHE A 174 -5.68 5.72 -11.37
N ALA A 175 -6.41 6.64 -10.76
CA ALA A 175 -5.84 7.84 -10.15
C ALA A 175 -5.15 7.48 -8.82
N ILE A 176 -3.87 7.83 -8.67
CA ILE A 176 -3.12 7.59 -7.42
C ILE A 176 -3.67 8.46 -6.26
N GLY A 177 -3.48 8.01 -5.02
CA GLY A 177 -3.94 8.72 -3.82
C GLY A 177 -5.46 8.74 -3.68
N ARG A 178 -6.19 7.95 -4.45
CA ARG A 178 -7.63 7.73 -4.37
C ARG A 178 -7.93 6.29 -4.00
N ALA A 179 -9.03 6.05 -3.29
CA ALA A 179 -9.38 4.70 -2.86
C ALA A 179 -9.69 3.77 -4.04
N GLY A 180 -9.44 2.48 -3.83
CA GLY A 180 -9.91 1.38 -4.69
C GLY A 180 -8.82 0.65 -5.48
N TRP A 181 -7.76 1.31 -5.94
CA TRP A 181 -6.71 0.66 -6.72
C TRP A 181 -5.89 -0.34 -5.89
N ASP A 182 -5.59 0.00 -4.65
CA ASP A 182 -4.87 -0.83 -3.70
C ASP A 182 -5.62 -2.14 -3.40
N ASN A 183 -6.92 -2.05 -3.13
CA ASN A 183 -7.77 -3.21 -2.95
C ASN A 183 -7.91 -4.04 -4.24
N TRP A 184 -7.97 -3.38 -5.40
CA TRP A 184 -8.01 -4.03 -6.70
C TRP A 184 -6.74 -4.85 -7.00
N MET A 185 -5.57 -4.40 -6.57
CA MET A 185 -4.32 -5.17 -6.71
C MET A 185 -4.45 -6.56 -6.08
N ILE A 186 -5.02 -6.63 -4.87
CA ILE A 186 -5.27 -7.90 -4.18
C ILE A 186 -6.34 -8.71 -4.92
N TYR A 187 -7.44 -8.07 -5.33
CA TYR A 187 -8.51 -8.73 -6.10
C TYR A 187 -7.98 -9.34 -7.41
N LYS A 188 -7.18 -8.59 -8.18
CA LYS A 188 -6.59 -9.05 -9.45
C LYS A 188 -5.72 -10.29 -9.22
N ALA A 189 -4.82 -10.25 -8.24
CA ALA A 189 -3.99 -11.39 -7.89
C ALA A 189 -4.83 -12.63 -7.50
N ARG A 190 -5.89 -12.43 -6.71
CA ARG A 190 -6.82 -13.51 -6.34
C ARG A 190 -7.57 -14.08 -7.55
N LYS A 191 -8.00 -13.22 -8.47
CA LYS A 191 -8.70 -13.60 -9.71
C LYS A 191 -7.80 -14.41 -10.63
N GLU A 192 -6.53 -13.99 -10.76
CA GLU A 192 -5.50 -14.68 -11.55
C GLU A 192 -4.93 -15.93 -10.84
N LYS A 193 -5.38 -16.22 -9.62
CA LYS A 193 -4.89 -17.33 -8.78
C LYS A 193 -3.41 -17.21 -8.42
N TRP A 194 -2.86 -15.99 -8.41
CA TRP A 194 -1.52 -15.75 -7.92
C TRP A 194 -1.48 -15.84 -6.39
N PRO A 195 -0.39 -16.30 -5.79
CA PRO A 195 -0.19 -16.17 -4.36
C PRO A 195 -0.30 -14.72 -3.90
N VAL A 196 -1.20 -14.46 -2.97
CA VAL A 196 -1.24 -13.22 -2.19
C VAL A 196 -0.57 -13.52 -0.87
N ILE A 197 0.61 -12.96 -0.66
CA ILE A 197 1.50 -13.30 0.46
C ILE A 197 1.43 -12.19 1.51
N ASP A 198 1.03 -12.55 2.71
CA ASP A 198 1.08 -11.68 3.89
C ASP A 198 2.46 -11.80 4.54
N GLY A 199 3.28 -10.77 4.42
CA GLY A 199 4.62 -10.68 4.98
C GLY A 199 4.68 -10.17 6.42
N THR A 200 3.55 -9.80 7.02
CA THR A 200 3.50 -9.18 8.36
C THR A 200 4.32 -9.92 9.43
N PRO A 201 4.37 -11.26 9.48
CA PRO A 201 5.19 -11.94 10.48
C PRO A 201 6.70 -11.90 10.23
N SER A 202 7.14 -11.48 9.05
CA SER A 202 8.55 -11.57 8.63
C SER A 202 9.20 -10.23 8.35
N MET A 203 8.43 -9.13 8.34
CA MET A 203 8.97 -7.80 8.09
C MET A 203 8.22 -6.73 8.90
N MET A 204 8.92 -5.69 9.30
CA MET A 204 8.38 -4.53 9.97
C MET A 204 8.38 -3.34 9.01
N ILE A 205 7.19 -2.90 8.60
CA ILE A 205 6.99 -1.71 7.77
C ILE A 205 6.46 -0.61 8.65
N VAL A 206 7.07 0.58 8.63
CA VAL A 206 6.71 1.69 9.52
C VAL A 206 6.15 2.85 8.72
N HIS A 207 4.90 3.17 8.96
CA HIS A 207 4.23 4.36 8.44
C HIS A 207 4.45 5.52 9.40
N GLN A 208 4.93 6.62 8.89
CA GLN A 208 5.10 7.85 9.65
C GLN A 208 3.77 8.61 9.62
N ASN A 209 3.15 8.75 10.79
CA ASN A 209 1.83 9.38 10.91
C ASN A 209 1.87 10.83 10.43
N HIS A 210 0.86 11.20 9.69
CA HIS A 210 0.57 12.57 9.28
C HIS A 210 -0.94 12.78 9.24
N ASP A 211 -1.37 14.03 9.32
CA ASP A 211 -2.76 14.41 9.14
C ASP A 211 -3.12 14.59 7.65
N TYR A 212 -4.37 14.95 7.41
CA TYR A 212 -4.90 15.26 6.08
C TYR A 212 -4.96 16.78 5.81
N SER A 213 -4.24 17.60 6.58
CA SER A 213 -4.26 19.07 6.49
C SER A 213 -3.82 19.57 5.10
N HIS A 214 -2.97 18.80 4.41
CA HIS A 214 -2.52 19.08 3.04
C HIS A 214 -3.61 18.87 1.97
N LEU A 215 -4.77 18.31 2.33
CA LEU A 215 -5.88 18.07 1.41
C LEU A 215 -6.93 19.19 1.51
N PRO A 216 -7.59 19.56 0.40
CA PRO A 216 -8.71 20.50 0.43
C PRO A 216 -9.79 20.05 1.43
N GLY A 217 -10.01 20.86 2.47
CA GLY A 217 -10.99 20.56 3.52
C GLY A 217 -10.56 19.53 4.56
N GLY A 218 -9.31 19.06 4.57
CA GLY A 218 -8.77 18.13 5.60
C GLY A 218 -9.48 16.78 5.68
N LYS A 219 -10.20 16.37 4.64
CA LYS A 219 -11.01 15.14 4.63
C LYS A 219 -10.39 14.05 3.77
N PRO A 220 -10.48 12.77 4.18
CA PRO A 220 -10.09 11.64 3.35
C PRO A 220 -10.84 11.61 2.02
N HIS A 221 -10.19 11.17 0.96
CA HIS A 221 -10.65 11.23 -0.44
C HIS A 221 -11.84 10.33 -0.84
N TYR A 222 -12.56 9.75 0.10
CA TYR A 222 -13.61 8.76 -0.18
C TYR A 222 -14.79 9.27 -1.02
N GLU A 223 -15.00 10.59 -1.08
CA GLU A 223 -16.08 11.23 -1.85
C GLU A 223 -15.56 11.96 -3.10
N HIS A 224 -14.29 11.80 -3.46
CA HIS A 224 -13.72 12.48 -4.63
C HIS A 224 -14.19 11.81 -5.94
N PRO A 225 -14.46 12.57 -7.02
CA PRO A 225 -14.86 11.99 -8.32
C PRO A 225 -13.93 10.91 -8.84
N ASP A 226 -12.60 11.09 -8.71
CA ASP A 226 -11.60 10.11 -9.12
C ASP A 226 -11.71 8.79 -8.32
N THR A 227 -12.22 8.80 -7.09
CA THR A 227 -12.48 7.57 -6.32
C THR A 227 -13.62 6.77 -6.96
N ASN A 228 -14.69 7.43 -7.39
CA ASN A 228 -15.78 6.77 -8.10
C ASN A 228 -15.30 6.20 -9.45
N GLU A 229 -14.43 6.93 -10.14
CA GLU A 229 -13.84 6.46 -11.39
C GLU A 229 -12.92 5.24 -11.15
N ASN A 230 -12.08 5.25 -10.10
CA ASN A 230 -11.30 4.09 -9.72
C ASN A 230 -12.18 2.86 -9.46
N ILE A 231 -13.30 3.03 -8.75
CA ILE A 231 -14.25 1.93 -8.49
C ILE A 231 -14.86 1.42 -9.81
N ARG A 232 -15.20 2.30 -10.73
CA ARG A 232 -15.73 1.93 -12.05
C ARG A 232 -14.69 1.15 -12.86
N LEU A 233 -13.46 1.66 -12.94
CA LEU A 233 -12.34 1.01 -13.63
C LEU A 233 -11.96 -0.33 -13.03
N ALA A 234 -12.10 -0.49 -11.71
CA ALA A 234 -11.90 -1.76 -11.01
C ALA A 234 -12.90 -2.85 -11.39
N GLY A 235 -14.01 -2.50 -12.05
CA GLY A 235 -15.12 -3.39 -12.33
C GLY A 235 -16.20 -3.40 -11.24
N GLY A 236 -16.23 -2.36 -10.39
CA GLY A 236 -17.26 -2.12 -9.39
C GLY A 236 -16.81 -2.41 -7.95
N GLU A 237 -17.71 -2.13 -7.02
CA GLU A 237 -17.52 -2.19 -5.58
C GLU A 237 -16.96 -3.55 -5.07
N ALA A 238 -17.31 -4.66 -5.72
CA ALA A 238 -16.86 -5.99 -5.31
C ALA A 238 -15.33 -6.15 -5.45
N ALA A 239 -14.72 -5.54 -6.45
CA ALA A 239 -13.29 -5.63 -6.73
C ALA A 239 -12.43 -4.75 -5.80
N VAL A 240 -13.02 -3.73 -5.17
CA VAL A 240 -12.31 -2.78 -4.30
C VAL A 240 -12.49 -3.07 -2.80
N ARG A 241 -12.74 -4.33 -2.42
CA ARG A 241 -12.99 -4.74 -1.03
C ARG A 241 -11.99 -5.73 -0.47
N TYR A 242 -11.04 -6.12 -1.29
CA TYR A 242 -10.02 -7.08 -0.90
C TYR A 242 -8.99 -6.41 -0.01
N THR A 243 -8.54 -7.14 0.99
CA THR A 243 -7.57 -6.67 1.98
C THR A 243 -6.54 -7.76 2.24
N ILE A 244 -5.55 -7.52 3.08
CA ILE A 244 -4.58 -8.54 3.50
C ILE A 244 -5.24 -9.77 4.15
N LEU A 245 -6.48 -9.65 4.65
CA LEU A 245 -7.25 -10.80 5.17
C LEU A 245 -7.58 -11.82 4.07
N ASP A 246 -7.54 -11.40 2.81
CA ASP A 246 -7.77 -12.25 1.64
C ASP A 246 -6.48 -12.92 1.11
N SER A 247 -5.34 -12.77 1.85
CA SER A 247 -4.09 -13.44 1.50
C SER A 247 -4.25 -14.96 1.48
N THR A 248 -3.56 -15.62 0.53
CA THR A 248 -3.57 -17.08 0.37
C THR A 248 -2.44 -17.74 1.12
N HIS A 249 -1.37 -16.99 1.35
CA HIS A 249 -0.16 -17.45 2.03
C HIS A 249 0.29 -16.42 3.05
N GLN A 250 1.11 -16.86 3.98
CA GLN A 250 1.79 -16.02 4.96
C GLN A 250 3.27 -16.40 4.97
N LEU A 251 4.14 -15.40 5.00
CA LEU A 251 5.58 -15.63 5.10
C LEU A 251 5.96 -15.71 6.58
N VAL A 252 6.45 -16.87 7.01
CA VAL A 252 6.83 -17.11 8.40
C VAL A 252 8.18 -17.84 8.44
N GLY A 253 9.19 -17.25 9.06
CA GLY A 253 10.51 -17.86 9.17
C GLY A 253 11.14 -18.22 7.82
N GLY A 254 10.94 -17.41 6.79
CA GLY A 254 11.47 -17.64 5.44
C GLY A 254 10.73 -18.74 4.65
N LYS A 255 9.55 -19.19 5.11
CA LYS A 255 8.73 -20.20 4.44
C LYS A 255 7.32 -19.68 4.21
N LEU A 256 6.71 -20.07 3.06
CA LEU A 256 5.30 -19.85 2.85
C LEU A 256 4.49 -20.89 3.63
N ALA A 257 3.57 -20.38 4.43
CA ALA A 257 2.62 -21.18 5.20
C ALA A 257 1.18 -20.76 4.85
N ARG A 258 0.21 -21.56 5.28
CA ARG A 258 -1.19 -21.13 5.28
C ARG A 258 -1.35 -19.99 6.28
N PRO A 259 -2.13 -18.93 5.95
CA PRO A 259 -2.36 -17.84 6.89
C PRO A 259 -2.98 -18.37 8.19
N GLN A 260 -2.47 -17.89 9.31
CA GLN A 260 -3.04 -18.23 10.61
C GLN A 260 -4.51 -17.76 10.69
N MET A 261 -5.38 -18.66 11.14
CA MET A 261 -6.79 -18.34 11.30
C MET A 261 -6.97 -17.42 12.51
N SER A 262 -7.45 -16.22 12.26
CA SER A 262 -7.87 -15.25 13.28
C SER A 262 -9.39 -15.04 13.22
N SER A 263 -9.96 -14.45 14.25
CA SER A 263 -11.40 -14.09 14.25
C SER A 263 -11.75 -13.17 13.07
N LEU A 264 -10.84 -12.27 12.68
CA LEU A 264 -11.03 -11.39 11.52
C LEU A 264 -11.03 -12.16 10.20
N ARG A 265 -10.09 -13.10 10.02
CA ARG A 265 -10.04 -13.95 8.81
C ARG A 265 -11.24 -14.89 8.75
N PHE A 266 -11.66 -15.45 9.88
CA PHE A 266 -12.87 -16.26 9.93
C PHE A 266 -14.11 -15.45 9.51
N MET A 267 -14.32 -14.27 10.10
CA MET A 267 -15.43 -13.39 9.73
C MET A 267 -15.36 -12.94 8.27
N ARG A 268 -14.14 -12.72 7.74
CA ARG A 268 -13.94 -12.43 6.32
C ARG A 268 -14.34 -13.60 5.43
N GLY A 269 -13.99 -14.82 5.82
CA GLY A 269 -14.43 -16.05 5.12
C GLY A 269 -15.95 -16.19 5.10
N VAL A 270 -16.61 -15.94 6.23
CA VAL A 270 -18.08 -15.92 6.33
C VAL A 270 -18.68 -14.83 5.43
N GLU A 271 -18.09 -13.63 5.41
CA GLU A 271 -18.54 -12.55 4.52
C GLU A 271 -18.48 -12.96 3.05
N LEU A 272 -17.36 -13.50 2.60
CA LEU A 272 -17.19 -13.94 1.20
C LEU A 272 -18.14 -15.08 0.84
N PHE A 273 -18.33 -16.04 1.73
CA PHE A 273 -19.27 -17.15 1.54
C PHE A 273 -20.72 -16.65 1.40
N LEU A 274 -21.16 -15.78 2.28
CA LEU A 274 -22.51 -15.19 2.21
C LEU A 274 -22.70 -14.37 0.93
N ARG A 275 -21.69 -13.63 0.48
CA ARG A 275 -21.75 -12.90 -0.79
C ARG A 275 -21.81 -13.82 -1.99
N GLY A 276 -21.16 -14.98 -1.95
CA GLY A 276 -21.23 -16.01 -2.98
C GLY A 276 -22.60 -16.65 -3.12
N ILE A 277 -23.29 -16.86 -1.99
CA ILE A 277 -24.64 -17.48 -1.99
C ILE A 277 -25.73 -16.44 -2.23
N PHE A 278 -25.60 -15.27 -1.61
CA PHE A 278 -26.63 -14.23 -1.62
C PHE A 278 -26.25 -13.06 -2.53
N PHE A 279 -25.68 -13.35 -3.71
CA PHE A 279 -25.26 -12.31 -4.67
C PHE A 279 -26.41 -11.39 -5.12
N PHE A 280 -27.66 -11.81 -4.92
CA PHE A 280 -28.89 -11.04 -5.19
C PHE A 280 -29.31 -10.12 -4.03
N LEU A 281 -28.73 -10.26 -2.82
CA LEU A 281 -29.09 -9.42 -1.69
C LEU A 281 -28.34 -8.07 -1.77
N PRO A 282 -29.03 -6.97 -1.38
CA PRO A 282 -28.37 -5.68 -1.25
C PRO A 282 -27.17 -5.78 -0.30
N GLU A 283 -26.06 -5.20 -0.72
CA GLU A 283 -24.79 -5.22 0.03
C GLU A 283 -24.91 -4.81 1.50
N LYS A 284 -25.72 -3.77 1.78
CA LYS A 284 -25.98 -3.30 3.14
C LYS A 284 -26.57 -4.38 4.03
N MET A 285 -27.32 -5.33 3.50
CA MET A 285 -27.87 -6.43 4.28
C MET A 285 -26.80 -7.42 4.71
N ILE A 286 -25.90 -7.81 3.77
CA ILE A 286 -24.80 -8.72 4.08
C ILE A 286 -23.83 -8.07 5.09
N GLU A 287 -23.50 -6.79 4.90
CA GLU A 287 -22.64 -6.04 5.82
C GLU A 287 -23.22 -5.99 7.25
N ASN A 288 -24.53 -5.83 7.39
CA ASN A 288 -25.22 -5.78 8.66
C ASN A 288 -25.17 -7.11 9.41
N VAL A 289 -25.28 -8.23 8.70
CA VAL A 289 -25.18 -9.59 9.26
C VAL A 289 -23.75 -9.89 9.71
N VAL A 290 -22.76 -9.55 8.89
CA VAL A 290 -21.36 -9.91 9.14
C VAL A 290 -20.67 -8.94 10.10
N ARG A 291 -21.09 -7.68 10.16
CA ARG A 291 -20.46 -6.62 10.97
C ARG A 291 -21.46 -5.88 11.88
N PRO A 292 -22.13 -6.57 12.81
CA PRO A 292 -23.21 -5.99 13.63
C PRO A 292 -22.76 -4.78 14.48
N LYS A 293 -21.48 -4.71 14.88
CA LYS A 293 -20.93 -3.54 15.60
C LYS A 293 -20.89 -2.26 14.75
N ARG A 294 -20.66 -2.37 13.41
CA ARG A 294 -20.72 -1.22 12.49
C ARG A 294 -22.15 -0.74 12.30
N TRP A 295 -23.10 -1.66 12.22
CA TRP A 295 -24.51 -1.36 12.14
C TRP A 295 -25.01 -0.62 13.38
N LYS A 296 -24.68 -1.09 14.60
CA LYS A 296 -25.02 -0.41 15.85
C LYS A 296 -24.47 1.02 15.91
N LYS A 297 -23.21 1.26 15.50
CA LYS A 297 -22.63 2.61 15.44
C LYS A 297 -23.31 3.51 14.39
N ARG A 298 -23.73 2.97 13.23
CA ARG A 298 -24.49 3.73 12.22
C ARG A 298 -25.87 4.13 12.72
N ILE A 299 -26.58 3.22 13.36
CA ILE A 299 -27.88 3.51 13.99
C ILE A 299 -27.72 4.58 15.06
N GLN A 300 -26.76 4.47 15.95
CA GLN A 300 -26.50 5.49 16.97
C GLN A 300 -26.24 6.89 16.36
N LYS A 301 -25.45 6.98 15.28
CA LYS A 301 -25.25 8.26 14.56
C LYS A 301 -26.53 8.81 13.94
N LEU A 302 -27.40 7.98 13.40
CA LEU A 302 -28.69 8.41 12.83
C LEU A 302 -29.65 8.94 13.90
N PHE A 303 -29.61 8.40 15.11
CA PHE A 303 -30.42 8.88 16.21
C PHE A 303 -29.88 10.15 16.88
N VAL A 304 -28.56 10.37 16.85
CA VAL A 304 -27.94 11.59 17.35
C VAL A 304 -28.21 12.78 16.42
N ASN A 305 -28.13 12.58 15.10
CA ASN A 305 -28.41 13.65 14.11
C ASN A 305 -29.91 13.97 13.93
N ARG A 306 -30.83 13.24 14.58
CA ARG A 306 -32.26 13.59 14.61
C ARG A 306 -32.65 14.40 15.85
N LYS A 307 -31.71 14.66 16.78
CA LYS A 307 -31.93 15.42 18.00
C LYS A 307 -31.24 16.79 18.00
N SER A 308 -30.58 17.14 16.90
CA SER A 308 -30.10 18.48 16.56
C SER A 308 -30.93 18.98 15.35
#